data_4c7259bd83c145cfd6344f29ba5e1bbf
#
_entry.id   4c7259bd83c145cfd6344f29ba5e1bbf
#
_cell.length_a   1.000
_cell.length_b   1.000
_cell.length_c   1.000
_cell.angle_alpha   90.00
_cell.angle_beta   90.00
_cell.angle_gamma   90.00
#
_symmetry.space_group_name_H-M   'P 1'
#
loop_
_entity.id
_entity.type
_entity.pdbx_description
1 polymer ?
#
loop_
_entity_poly.entity_id
_entity_poly.type
_entity_poly.pdbx_seq_one_letter_code
_entity_poly.pdbx_strand_id
1 'polypeptide(L)'
;MIPGSIIGIDLGTTFSLAAIIINGIPVIVQDNLGPVIVPSVVGVDEAGKIIVGEAARSRSLISPHATIFSVKRLMGRTLAELGKEIDSLPFNVEEKTLEDGRTVLCIRLGDQLLTPEEISALVLQEVVRRCDHHGRAVVTVPAYFDDSQRQATRDAGRIAGIDVIRIVNEPTAAALAYGLDRRREGNVAIYDLGGGTFDCTILSIKDGVFKVLSTRGVTRLGGDDFDRILMGLALSDIGHQPPALLQSVRDAAEKTKKILSNEESATMSWMEPGNVLPQSIKVSRDTFELAIEPLVIQTIERCKQALRDARLSVSAIDDVVLVGGSSRIPLVRRKVEEYFGRKPHIDLNPDEVVALGAAVQADILSGRRKNMLLLDVVPLSLGIETLGGAVSKLIYRNTSIPARATERFTTAVDNQTAVILSICQGERELARDCRQLGQFKLSGIPPMPAQMAQVDVHFFVDASGILTVTAKESRSGTEAKVTVTPAHGLSRDEVDRLVLESVEHARDDFRARLTIELVQKASGLIHHTRRVLADPEQDVSVIERSVIQLAIDELGQAVEDQDNARMQAGIEVLADKTNPLASRIMNKAVHSALNNRDIDDVSSGKI
;
A
#
# COMPACT_ATOMS: atom_id res chain seq x y z
N MET A 1 -21.29 -0.90 26.27
CA MET A 1 -20.19 -1.84 25.89
C MET A 1 -19.17 -2.01 27.02
N ILE A 2 -18.31 -3.05 26.97
CA ILE A 2 -17.27 -3.28 27.99
C ILE A 2 -16.21 -2.19 27.83
N PRO A 3 -15.88 -1.40 28.87
CA PRO A 3 -14.83 -0.40 28.80
C PRO A 3 -13.48 -1.02 28.38
N GLY A 4 -12.81 -0.43 27.39
CA GLY A 4 -11.53 -0.91 26.89
C GLY A 4 -11.59 -2.01 25.81
N SER A 5 -12.79 -2.38 25.33
CA SER A 5 -12.92 -3.29 24.19
C SER A 5 -12.36 -2.64 22.90
N ILE A 6 -11.79 -3.47 22.05
CA ILE A 6 -11.39 -3.07 20.69
C ILE A 6 -12.49 -3.52 19.75
N ILE A 7 -13.00 -2.64 18.90
CA ILE A 7 -14.00 -2.99 17.89
C ILE A 7 -13.36 -3.24 16.53
N GLY A 8 -14.00 -4.10 15.73
CA GLY A 8 -13.70 -4.22 14.30
C GLY A 8 -14.67 -3.34 13.50
N ILE A 9 -14.15 -2.53 12.58
CA ILE A 9 -14.96 -1.69 11.70
C ILE A 9 -14.62 -2.04 10.25
N ASP A 10 -15.65 -2.35 9.48
CA ASP A 10 -15.59 -2.35 8.03
C ASP A 10 -16.05 -0.97 7.53
N LEU A 11 -15.08 -0.19 7.02
CA LEU A 11 -15.37 1.08 6.35
C LEU A 11 -15.61 0.79 4.85
N GLY A 12 -16.82 0.37 4.50
CA GLY A 12 -17.15 -0.03 3.14
C GLY A 12 -17.50 1.13 2.20
N THR A 13 -17.45 0.89 0.89
CA THR A 13 -17.84 1.87 -0.14
C THR A 13 -19.33 2.22 -0.07
N THR A 14 -20.18 1.24 0.22
CA THR A 14 -21.64 1.38 0.25
C THR A 14 -22.19 1.42 1.69
N PHE A 15 -21.71 0.55 2.54
CA PHE A 15 -22.11 0.43 3.93
C PHE A 15 -20.88 0.30 4.82
N SER A 16 -20.96 0.87 6.02
CA SER A 16 -19.96 0.72 7.07
C SER A 16 -20.58 0.02 8.28
N LEU A 17 -19.87 -0.96 8.82
CA LEU A 17 -20.35 -1.85 9.87
C LEU A 17 -19.36 -1.92 11.02
N ALA A 18 -19.89 -2.23 12.23
CA ALA A 18 -19.05 -2.52 13.38
C ALA A 18 -19.38 -3.87 14.00
N ALA A 19 -18.35 -4.58 14.43
CA ALA A 19 -18.46 -5.87 15.10
C ALA A 19 -17.57 -5.93 16.35
N ILE A 20 -17.98 -6.77 17.30
CA ILE A 20 -17.25 -7.03 18.55
C ILE A 20 -17.19 -8.53 18.84
N ILE A 21 -16.34 -8.92 19.77
CA ILE A 21 -16.33 -10.29 20.31
C ILE A 21 -17.14 -10.34 21.59
N ILE A 22 -18.16 -11.20 21.59
CA ILE A 22 -18.95 -11.55 22.79
C ILE A 22 -18.78 -13.04 23.04
N ASN A 23 -18.28 -13.41 24.22
CA ASN A 23 -18.03 -14.81 24.60
C ASN A 23 -17.21 -15.62 23.56
N GLY A 24 -16.21 -14.97 22.92
CA GLY A 24 -15.35 -15.58 21.91
C GLY A 24 -15.96 -15.66 20.50
N ILE A 25 -17.19 -15.17 20.29
CA ILE A 25 -17.91 -15.18 19.01
C ILE A 25 -17.97 -13.76 18.45
N PRO A 26 -17.57 -13.53 17.17
CA PRO A 26 -17.74 -12.23 16.53
C PRO A 26 -19.21 -11.98 16.21
N VAL A 27 -19.71 -10.81 16.58
CA VAL A 27 -21.10 -10.40 16.34
C VAL A 27 -21.15 -8.95 15.86
N ILE A 28 -22.06 -8.63 14.96
CA ILE A 28 -22.34 -7.25 14.57
C ILE A 28 -22.94 -6.51 15.77
N VAL A 29 -22.43 -5.31 16.04
CA VAL A 29 -22.96 -4.45 17.10
C VAL A 29 -24.40 -4.10 16.79
N GLN A 30 -25.25 -4.11 17.81
CA GLN A 30 -26.66 -3.74 17.70
C GLN A 30 -26.97 -2.54 18.60
N ASP A 31 -27.80 -1.65 18.12
CA ASP A 31 -28.42 -0.57 18.88
C ASP A 31 -29.93 -0.76 18.93
N ASN A 32 -30.65 0.25 19.42
CA ASN A 32 -32.13 0.22 19.53
C ASN A 32 -32.84 0.17 18.16
N LEU A 33 -32.10 0.43 17.05
CA LEU A 33 -32.60 0.39 15.67
C LEU A 33 -32.27 -0.93 14.97
N GLY A 34 -31.51 -1.82 15.63
CA GLY A 34 -31.05 -3.11 15.10
C GLY A 34 -29.54 -3.12 14.83
N PRO A 35 -29.04 -3.96 13.89
CA PRO A 35 -27.63 -4.02 13.55
C PRO A 35 -27.06 -2.66 13.14
N VAL A 36 -25.86 -2.32 13.64
CA VAL A 36 -25.17 -1.08 13.27
C VAL A 36 -24.60 -1.22 11.87
N ILE A 37 -25.45 -0.98 10.89
CA ILE A 37 -25.13 -0.89 9.47
C ILE A 37 -25.43 0.55 9.05
N VAL A 38 -24.39 1.29 8.67
CA VAL A 38 -24.49 2.71 8.32
C VAL A 38 -24.23 2.84 6.81
N PRO A 39 -25.18 3.35 6.01
CA PRO A 39 -24.86 3.73 4.64
C PRO A 39 -23.69 4.72 4.62
N SER A 40 -22.67 4.47 3.79
CA SER A 40 -21.49 5.33 3.64
C SER A 40 -21.83 6.56 2.79
N VAL A 41 -22.83 7.30 3.23
CA VAL A 41 -23.42 8.47 2.55
C VAL A 41 -23.45 9.65 3.52
N VAL A 42 -23.01 10.81 3.02
CA VAL A 42 -22.99 12.08 3.76
C VAL A 42 -23.71 13.14 2.93
N GLY A 43 -24.55 13.91 3.55
CA GLY A 43 -25.30 14.97 2.88
C GLY A 43 -25.56 16.17 3.80
N VAL A 44 -26.30 17.16 3.30
CA VAL A 44 -26.80 18.28 4.11
C VAL A 44 -28.32 18.30 4.10
N ASP A 45 -28.92 18.69 5.21
CA ASP A 45 -30.35 18.94 5.31
C ASP A 45 -30.74 20.33 4.78
N GLU A 46 -32.00 20.70 4.86
CA GLU A 46 -32.50 21.99 4.39
C GLU A 46 -31.95 23.18 5.17
N ALA A 47 -31.49 22.95 6.38
CA ALA A 47 -30.85 23.98 7.21
C ALA A 47 -29.32 24.06 6.99
N GLY A 48 -28.77 23.27 6.05
CA GLY A 48 -27.30 23.22 5.79
C GLY A 48 -26.54 22.37 6.80
N LYS A 49 -27.23 21.63 7.70
CA LYS A 49 -26.58 20.77 8.69
C LYS A 49 -26.18 19.44 8.05
N ILE A 50 -24.97 18.98 8.36
CA ILE A 50 -24.46 17.66 7.91
C ILE A 50 -25.30 16.55 8.50
N ILE A 51 -25.71 15.61 7.66
CA ILE A 51 -26.43 14.38 7.97
C ILE A 51 -25.66 13.19 7.38
N VAL A 52 -25.73 12.04 8.04
CA VAL A 52 -24.98 10.84 7.67
C VAL A 52 -25.88 9.61 7.64
N GLY A 53 -25.51 8.63 6.83
CA GLY A 53 -26.19 7.34 6.79
C GLY A 53 -27.54 7.40 6.09
N GLU A 54 -28.56 6.75 6.65
CA GLU A 54 -29.90 6.64 6.03
C GLU A 54 -30.58 8.00 5.83
N ALA A 55 -30.34 8.94 6.74
CA ALA A 55 -30.86 10.32 6.60
C ALA A 55 -30.32 11.02 5.36
N ALA A 56 -29.01 10.86 5.09
CA ALA A 56 -28.39 11.41 3.88
C ALA A 56 -28.84 10.65 2.61
N ARG A 57 -28.90 9.31 2.70
CA ARG A 57 -29.33 8.46 1.58
C ARG A 57 -30.75 8.78 1.12
N SER A 58 -31.67 9.01 2.05
CA SER A 58 -33.06 9.37 1.73
C SER A 58 -33.17 10.70 0.98
N ARG A 59 -32.18 11.60 1.10
CA ARG A 59 -32.15 12.89 0.40
C ARG A 59 -31.45 12.86 -0.95
N SER A 60 -30.78 11.74 -1.28
CA SER A 60 -30.07 11.63 -2.58
C SER A 60 -30.96 11.87 -3.79
N LEU A 61 -32.25 11.56 -3.69
CA LEU A 61 -33.27 11.85 -4.72
C LEU A 61 -33.60 13.35 -4.83
N ILE A 62 -33.54 14.09 -3.71
CA ILE A 62 -33.98 15.50 -3.63
C ILE A 62 -32.80 16.43 -3.93
N SER A 63 -31.63 16.08 -3.42
CA SER A 63 -30.42 16.91 -3.50
C SER A 63 -29.19 16.07 -3.87
N PRO A 64 -29.10 15.52 -5.09
CA PRO A 64 -28.00 14.64 -5.50
C PRO A 64 -26.63 15.34 -5.46
N HIS A 65 -26.57 16.64 -5.78
CA HIS A 65 -25.33 17.42 -5.73
C HIS A 65 -24.82 17.70 -4.30
N ALA A 66 -25.70 17.62 -3.31
CA ALA A 66 -25.40 17.82 -1.89
C ALA A 66 -25.40 16.51 -1.11
N THR A 67 -25.26 15.38 -1.81
CA THR A 67 -25.19 14.03 -1.22
C THR A 67 -24.00 13.29 -1.79
N ILE A 68 -23.05 12.98 -0.93
CA ILE A 68 -21.78 12.33 -1.26
C ILE A 68 -21.86 10.87 -0.89
N PHE A 69 -21.53 10.01 -1.83
CA PHE A 69 -21.45 8.56 -1.65
C PHE A 69 -20.18 8.00 -2.29
N SER A 70 -19.81 6.76 -1.99
CA SER A 70 -18.63 6.08 -2.53
C SER A 70 -17.31 6.82 -2.30
N VAL A 71 -17.23 7.65 -1.26
CA VAL A 71 -16.06 8.51 -0.96
C VAL A 71 -14.78 7.72 -0.76
N LYS A 72 -14.86 6.46 -0.33
CA LYS A 72 -13.72 5.55 -0.17
C LYS A 72 -12.86 5.43 -1.43
N ARG A 73 -13.46 5.58 -2.63
CA ARG A 73 -12.74 5.58 -3.92
C ARG A 73 -11.84 6.78 -4.13
N LEU A 74 -12.10 7.88 -3.42
CA LEU A 74 -11.38 9.15 -3.55
C LEU A 74 -10.27 9.32 -2.51
N MET A 75 -10.29 8.50 -1.45
CA MET A 75 -9.34 8.59 -0.35
C MET A 75 -7.90 8.40 -0.81
N GLY A 76 -7.02 9.31 -0.38
CA GLY A 76 -5.58 9.25 -0.66
C GLY A 76 -5.20 9.42 -2.13
N ARG A 77 -6.11 9.91 -3.00
CA ARG A 77 -5.89 10.11 -4.44
C ARG A 77 -5.86 11.58 -4.81
N THR A 78 -5.22 11.89 -5.93
CA THR A 78 -5.20 13.23 -6.54
C THR A 78 -6.24 13.35 -7.66
N LEU A 79 -6.53 14.60 -8.06
CA LEU A 79 -7.43 14.88 -9.19
C LEU A 79 -6.92 14.24 -10.50
N ALA A 80 -5.62 14.26 -10.72
CA ALA A 80 -4.98 13.66 -11.89
C ALA A 80 -5.18 12.14 -11.97
N GLU A 81 -5.12 11.45 -10.83
CA GLU A 81 -5.34 9.99 -10.73
C GLU A 81 -6.82 9.60 -10.92
N LEU A 82 -7.74 10.50 -10.61
CA LEU A 82 -9.17 10.29 -10.84
C LEU A 82 -9.53 10.40 -12.33
N GLY A 83 -8.86 11.27 -13.08
CA GLY A 83 -9.08 11.43 -14.52
C GLY A 83 -10.57 11.57 -14.87
N LYS A 84 -11.07 10.76 -15.81
CA LYS A 84 -12.47 10.76 -16.25
C LYS A 84 -13.48 10.25 -15.20
N GLU A 85 -13.03 9.75 -14.04
CA GLU A 85 -13.95 9.35 -12.96
C GLU A 85 -14.78 10.52 -12.46
N ILE A 86 -14.19 11.70 -12.45
CA ILE A 86 -14.79 12.93 -11.98
C ILE A 86 -16.07 13.25 -12.76
N ASP A 87 -16.06 13.03 -14.08
CA ASP A 87 -17.20 13.34 -14.96
C ASP A 87 -18.46 12.50 -14.61
N SER A 88 -18.29 11.41 -13.90
CA SER A 88 -19.37 10.51 -13.49
C SER A 88 -19.91 10.77 -12.09
N LEU A 89 -19.27 11.67 -11.34
CA LEU A 89 -19.70 12.00 -9.97
C LEU A 89 -20.81 13.08 -10.01
N PRO A 90 -21.89 12.93 -9.23
CA PRO A 90 -22.96 13.92 -9.18
C PRO A 90 -22.62 15.14 -8.32
N PHE A 91 -21.49 15.13 -7.62
CA PHE A 91 -21.00 16.19 -6.73
C PHE A 91 -19.68 16.76 -7.23
N ASN A 92 -19.38 17.99 -6.84
CA ASN A 92 -18.19 18.70 -7.29
C ASN A 92 -16.95 18.29 -6.50
N VAL A 93 -15.88 17.95 -7.23
CA VAL A 93 -14.57 17.63 -6.71
C VAL A 93 -13.57 18.67 -7.22
N GLU A 94 -12.78 19.25 -6.34
CA GLU A 94 -11.81 20.29 -6.66
C GLU A 94 -10.51 20.10 -5.86
N GLU A 95 -9.42 20.70 -6.30
CA GLU A 95 -8.15 20.71 -5.57
C GLU A 95 -8.01 21.99 -4.76
N LYS A 96 -7.46 21.84 -3.55
CA LYS A 96 -7.11 22.97 -2.68
C LYS A 96 -5.65 22.90 -2.31
N THR A 97 -4.91 23.97 -2.54
CA THR A 97 -3.54 24.10 -2.05
C THR A 97 -3.56 24.60 -0.61
N LEU A 98 -2.92 23.86 0.28
CA LEU A 98 -2.76 24.19 1.70
C LEU A 98 -1.64 25.21 1.89
N GLU A 99 -1.56 25.83 3.09
CA GLU A 99 -0.52 26.80 3.44
C GLU A 99 0.91 26.25 3.36
N ASP A 100 1.08 24.95 3.52
CA ASP A 100 2.37 24.25 3.40
C ASP A 100 2.75 23.89 1.95
N GLY A 101 1.94 24.32 0.97
CA GLY A 101 2.16 24.08 -0.47
C GLY A 101 1.68 22.74 -0.98
N ARG A 102 1.14 21.86 -0.13
CA ARG A 102 0.54 20.59 -0.57
C ARG A 102 -0.82 20.84 -1.20
N THR A 103 -1.12 20.11 -2.27
CA THR A 103 -2.43 20.10 -2.91
C THR A 103 -3.21 18.88 -2.43
N VAL A 104 -4.43 19.10 -1.98
CA VAL A 104 -5.34 18.05 -1.50
C VAL A 104 -6.63 18.05 -2.28
N LEU A 105 -7.21 16.86 -2.48
CA LEU A 105 -8.51 16.68 -3.07
C LEU A 105 -9.59 17.11 -2.06
N CYS A 106 -10.56 17.88 -2.53
CA CYS A 106 -11.68 18.33 -1.71
C CYS A 106 -13.00 18.13 -2.45
N ILE A 107 -14.06 17.93 -1.68
CA ILE A 107 -15.43 17.73 -2.17
C ILE A 107 -16.29 18.81 -1.56
N ARG A 108 -17.11 19.46 -2.38
CA ARG A 108 -18.03 20.49 -1.93
C ARG A 108 -19.31 19.86 -1.37
N LEU A 109 -19.57 20.14 -0.09
CA LEU A 109 -20.77 19.71 0.62
C LEU A 109 -21.48 20.94 1.21
N GLY A 110 -22.51 21.43 0.54
CA GLY A 110 -23.11 22.73 0.85
C GLY A 110 -22.08 23.85 0.73
N ASP A 111 -21.91 24.64 1.79
CA ASP A 111 -20.93 25.74 1.85
C ASP A 111 -19.54 25.28 2.29
N GLN A 112 -19.38 24.02 2.66
CA GLN A 112 -18.13 23.46 3.17
C GLN A 112 -17.36 22.76 2.06
N LEU A 113 -16.03 22.79 2.18
CA LEU A 113 -15.09 22.09 1.33
C LEU A 113 -14.34 21.08 2.21
N LEU A 114 -14.64 19.81 2.04
CA LEU A 114 -14.15 18.72 2.89
C LEU A 114 -13.28 17.75 2.10
N THR A 115 -12.23 17.22 2.71
CA THR A 115 -11.42 16.15 2.11
C THR A 115 -12.17 14.80 2.17
N PRO A 116 -11.80 13.82 1.34
CA PRO A 116 -12.35 12.46 1.43
C PRO A 116 -12.18 11.84 2.82
N GLU A 117 -11.08 12.15 3.51
CA GLU A 117 -10.78 11.71 4.87
C GLU A 117 -11.76 12.30 5.88
N GLU A 118 -12.07 13.60 5.77
CA GLU A 118 -13.05 14.26 6.63
C GLU A 118 -14.46 13.70 6.43
N ILE A 119 -14.85 13.44 5.17
CA ILE A 119 -16.15 12.83 4.87
C ILE A 119 -16.22 11.39 5.38
N SER A 120 -15.15 10.61 5.21
CA SER A 120 -15.07 9.25 5.77
C SER A 120 -15.08 9.25 7.30
N ALA A 121 -14.49 10.28 7.92
CA ALA A 121 -14.53 10.46 9.36
C ALA A 121 -15.96 10.69 9.87
N LEU A 122 -16.80 11.44 9.15
CA LEU A 122 -18.21 11.61 9.51
C LEU A 122 -18.96 10.27 9.50
N VAL A 123 -18.70 9.39 8.53
CA VAL A 123 -19.27 8.04 8.51
C VAL A 123 -18.78 7.22 9.71
N LEU A 124 -17.47 7.25 10.00
CA LEU A 124 -16.90 6.57 11.16
C LEU A 124 -17.45 7.10 12.48
N GLN A 125 -17.64 8.42 12.61
CA GLN A 125 -18.28 9.03 13.79
C GLN A 125 -19.70 8.51 14.01
N GLU A 126 -20.49 8.37 12.93
CA GLU A 126 -21.84 7.81 13.03
C GLU A 126 -21.81 6.33 13.45
N VAL A 127 -20.88 5.53 12.90
CA VAL A 127 -20.69 4.13 13.30
C VAL A 127 -20.38 4.04 14.80
N VAL A 128 -19.37 4.77 15.29
CA VAL A 128 -18.97 4.68 16.71
C VAL A 128 -20.00 5.29 17.66
N ARG A 129 -20.71 6.33 17.23
CA ARG A 129 -21.83 6.91 17.98
C ARG A 129 -22.95 5.88 18.19
N ARG A 130 -23.33 5.14 17.14
CA ARG A 130 -24.32 4.07 17.23
C ARG A 130 -23.83 2.88 18.06
N CYS A 131 -22.52 2.65 18.06
CA CYS A 131 -21.90 1.62 18.90
C CYS A 131 -21.72 2.04 20.36
N ASP A 132 -21.97 3.30 20.73
CA ASP A 132 -21.61 3.87 22.04
C ASP A 132 -20.15 3.51 22.40
N HIS A 133 -19.23 3.74 21.44
CA HIS A 133 -17.83 3.36 21.55
C HIS A 133 -16.92 4.58 21.40
N HIS A 134 -16.03 4.75 22.36
CA HIS A 134 -14.98 5.79 22.34
C HIS A 134 -13.64 5.14 22.66
N GLY A 135 -12.95 4.64 21.65
CA GLY A 135 -11.72 3.92 21.92
C GLY A 135 -11.02 3.36 20.69
N ARG A 136 -10.40 2.20 20.88
CA ARG A 136 -9.55 1.55 19.89
C ARG A 136 -10.35 0.73 18.88
N ALA A 137 -9.94 0.80 17.62
CA ALA A 137 -10.54 0.02 16.55
C ALA A 137 -9.52 -0.63 15.63
N VAL A 138 -9.92 -1.74 15.01
CA VAL A 138 -9.33 -2.31 13.80
C VAL A 138 -10.21 -1.91 12.64
N VAL A 139 -9.64 -1.28 11.60
CA VAL A 139 -10.39 -0.82 10.42
C VAL A 139 -9.93 -1.59 9.20
N THR A 140 -10.85 -1.97 8.31
CA THR A 140 -10.55 -2.72 7.10
C THR A 140 -10.36 -1.82 5.88
N VAL A 141 -9.50 -2.28 4.96
CA VAL A 141 -9.26 -1.65 3.67
C VAL A 141 -9.19 -2.72 2.58
N PRO A 142 -9.49 -2.39 1.32
CA PRO A 142 -9.23 -3.29 0.20
C PRO A 142 -7.75 -3.70 0.15
N ALA A 143 -7.48 -4.93 -0.32
CA ALA A 143 -6.11 -5.43 -0.38
C ALA A 143 -5.21 -4.65 -1.37
N TYR A 144 -5.82 -3.99 -2.36
CA TYR A 144 -5.11 -3.16 -3.33
C TYR A 144 -4.85 -1.73 -2.85
N PHE A 145 -5.38 -1.32 -1.69
CA PHE A 145 -5.08 0.00 -1.15
C PHE A 145 -3.57 0.16 -0.95
N ASP A 146 -3.05 1.23 -1.51
CA ASP A 146 -1.68 1.65 -1.33
C ASP A 146 -1.47 2.35 0.03
N ASP A 147 -0.23 2.71 0.31
CA ASP A 147 0.12 3.31 1.59
C ASP A 147 -0.53 4.69 1.81
N SER A 148 -0.78 5.47 0.75
CA SER A 148 -1.51 6.75 0.84
C SER A 148 -2.96 6.53 1.25
N GLN A 149 -3.63 5.58 0.62
CA GLN A 149 -5.01 5.23 0.92
C GLN A 149 -5.16 4.60 2.32
N ARG A 150 -4.17 3.80 2.74
CA ARG A 150 -4.11 3.25 4.12
C ARG A 150 -3.90 4.35 5.14
N GLN A 151 -3.02 5.32 4.86
CA GLN A 151 -2.80 6.46 5.73
C GLN A 151 -4.04 7.36 5.78
N ALA A 152 -4.68 7.64 4.64
CA ALA A 152 -5.94 8.39 4.57
C ALA A 152 -7.04 7.73 5.42
N THR A 153 -7.12 6.38 5.41
CA THR A 153 -8.05 5.64 6.28
C THR A 153 -7.72 5.81 7.77
N ARG A 154 -6.43 5.80 8.11
CA ARG A 154 -5.97 6.04 9.49
C ARG A 154 -6.26 7.48 9.95
N ASP A 155 -6.04 8.44 9.05
CA ASP A 155 -6.32 9.86 9.32
C ASP A 155 -7.83 10.12 9.47
N ALA A 156 -8.68 9.47 8.66
CA ALA A 156 -10.13 9.50 8.83
C ALA A 156 -10.55 8.98 10.22
N GLY A 157 -9.94 7.88 10.68
CA GLY A 157 -10.16 7.35 12.03
C GLY A 157 -9.74 8.36 13.11
N ARG A 158 -8.57 8.99 12.97
CA ARG A 158 -8.08 10.00 13.91
C ARG A 158 -9.00 11.22 13.96
N ILE A 159 -9.47 11.72 12.81
CA ILE A 159 -10.44 12.83 12.72
C ILE A 159 -11.76 12.42 13.38
N ALA A 160 -12.16 11.17 13.25
CA ALA A 160 -13.36 10.63 13.91
C ALA A 160 -13.19 10.45 15.44
N GLY A 161 -12.00 10.66 16.00
CA GLY A 161 -11.71 10.43 17.42
C GLY A 161 -11.49 8.97 17.79
N ILE A 162 -11.12 8.12 16.81
CA ILE A 162 -10.87 6.69 16.97
C ILE A 162 -9.36 6.44 16.96
N ASP A 163 -8.87 5.66 17.94
CA ASP A 163 -7.51 5.12 17.90
C ASP A 163 -7.48 3.87 17.00
N VAL A 164 -7.10 4.06 15.74
CA VAL A 164 -6.96 2.98 14.76
C VAL A 164 -5.65 2.23 15.03
N ILE A 165 -5.74 1.20 15.86
CA ILE A 165 -4.56 0.41 16.28
C ILE A 165 -4.03 -0.50 15.17
N ARG A 166 -4.88 -0.86 14.20
CA ARG A 166 -4.49 -1.66 13.03
C ARG A 166 -5.42 -1.44 11.85
N ILE A 167 -4.83 -1.45 10.66
CA ILE A 167 -5.54 -1.59 9.39
C ILE A 167 -5.34 -3.03 8.91
N VAL A 168 -6.42 -3.68 8.44
CA VAL A 168 -6.44 -5.07 7.97
C VAL A 168 -7.05 -5.14 6.58
N ASN A 169 -6.50 -5.97 5.71
CA ASN A 169 -7.07 -6.19 4.38
C ASN A 169 -8.42 -6.91 4.47
N GLU A 170 -9.42 -6.42 3.76
CA GLU A 170 -10.78 -6.99 3.70
C GLU A 170 -10.79 -8.51 3.45
N PRO A 171 -10.05 -9.06 2.45
CA PRO A 171 -10.04 -10.50 2.22
C PRO A 171 -9.43 -11.28 3.38
N THR A 172 -8.48 -10.71 4.08
CA THR A 172 -7.90 -11.34 5.25
C THR A 172 -8.86 -11.35 6.43
N ALA A 173 -9.59 -10.26 6.65
CA ALA A 173 -10.65 -10.20 7.63
C ALA A 173 -11.74 -11.24 7.30
N ALA A 174 -12.16 -11.34 6.04
CA ALA A 174 -13.14 -12.34 5.62
C ALA A 174 -12.67 -13.78 5.94
N ALA A 175 -11.42 -14.12 5.65
CA ALA A 175 -10.87 -15.44 5.97
C ALA A 175 -10.91 -15.74 7.49
N LEU A 176 -10.60 -14.74 8.32
CA LEU A 176 -10.68 -14.86 9.78
C LEU A 176 -12.12 -15.10 10.28
N ALA A 177 -13.10 -14.44 9.67
CA ALA A 177 -14.52 -14.59 10.05
C ALA A 177 -15.03 -16.01 9.80
N TYR A 178 -14.63 -16.63 8.70
CA TYR A 178 -15.01 -18.02 8.40
C TYR A 178 -14.30 -19.06 9.27
N GLY A 179 -13.45 -18.63 10.21
CA GLY A 179 -12.76 -19.53 11.14
C GLY A 179 -11.77 -20.45 10.43
N LEU A 180 -11.25 -20.01 9.29
CA LEU A 180 -10.23 -20.74 8.54
C LEU A 180 -8.90 -20.86 9.34
N ASP A 181 -8.79 -20.12 10.44
CA ASP A 181 -7.76 -20.25 11.47
C ASP A 181 -7.69 -21.67 12.10
N ARG A 182 -8.78 -22.42 12.06
CA ARG A 182 -8.83 -23.79 12.58
C ARG A 182 -8.19 -24.82 11.64
N ARG A 183 -7.95 -24.47 10.39
CA ARG A 183 -7.16 -25.28 9.47
C ARG A 183 -5.67 -25.16 9.78
N ARG A 184 -4.96 -26.26 9.78
CA ARG A 184 -3.50 -26.24 9.93
C ARG A 184 -2.80 -25.77 8.66
N GLU A 185 -3.29 -26.20 7.49
CA GLU A 185 -2.73 -25.83 6.18
C GLU A 185 -3.84 -25.77 5.11
N GLY A 186 -3.69 -24.87 4.12
CA GLY A 186 -4.58 -24.79 2.96
C GLY A 186 -4.42 -23.50 2.18
N ASN A 187 -4.88 -23.52 0.94
CA ASN A 187 -4.98 -22.34 0.09
C ASN A 187 -6.45 -21.94 -0.09
N VAL A 188 -6.73 -20.67 0.07
CA VAL A 188 -8.09 -20.13 0.03
C VAL A 188 -8.18 -19.02 -1.01
N ALA A 189 -9.21 -19.08 -1.85
CA ALA A 189 -9.57 -17.99 -2.74
C ALA A 189 -10.69 -17.15 -2.10
N ILE A 190 -10.44 -15.86 -1.90
CA ILE A 190 -11.45 -14.89 -1.49
C ILE A 190 -11.91 -14.15 -2.73
N TYR A 191 -13.19 -14.28 -3.07
CA TYR A 191 -13.84 -13.60 -4.18
C TYR A 191 -14.75 -12.52 -3.61
N ASP A 192 -14.29 -11.27 -3.66
CA ASP A 192 -15.01 -10.13 -3.13
C ASP A 192 -15.60 -9.31 -4.28
N LEU A 193 -16.94 -9.32 -4.39
CA LEU A 193 -17.69 -8.53 -5.37
C LEU A 193 -18.64 -7.61 -4.62
N GLY A 194 -18.17 -6.40 -4.39
CA GLY A 194 -18.87 -5.35 -3.68
C GLY A 194 -19.83 -4.53 -4.56
N GLY A 195 -20.15 -3.32 -4.09
CA GLY A 195 -20.99 -2.37 -4.85
C GLY A 195 -20.24 -1.75 -6.02
N GLY A 196 -18.95 -1.52 -5.90
CA GLY A 196 -18.20 -0.79 -6.92
C GLY A 196 -16.87 -1.38 -7.32
N THR A 197 -16.38 -2.40 -6.62
CA THR A 197 -15.08 -3.03 -6.86
C THR A 197 -15.20 -4.54 -6.85
N PHE A 198 -14.30 -5.17 -7.55
CA PHE A 198 -14.09 -6.60 -7.52
C PHE A 198 -12.65 -6.91 -7.11
N ASP A 199 -12.47 -7.87 -6.22
CA ASP A 199 -11.17 -8.40 -5.82
C ASP A 199 -11.18 -9.92 -5.69
N CYS A 200 -10.13 -10.57 -6.23
CA CYS A 200 -9.82 -11.97 -5.97
C CYS A 200 -8.47 -12.06 -5.27
N THR A 201 -8.46 -12.55 -4.03
CA THR A 201 -7.25 -12.73 -3.23
C THR A 201 -6.99 -14.20 -2.97
N ILE A 202 -5.76 -14.66 -3.23
CA ILE A 202 -5.30 -16.00 -2.90
C ILE A 202 -4.50 -15.92 -1.61
N LEU A 203 -4.95 -16.67 -0.61
CA LEU A 203 -4.33 -16.78 0.71
C LEU A 203 -3.75 -18.18 0.90
N SER A 204 -2.59 -18.28 1.53
CA SER A 204 -2.08 -19.53 2.13
C SER A 204 -2.22 -19.46 3.63
N ILE A 205 -2.73 -20.54 4.21
CA ILE A 205 -2.85 -20.73 5.66
C ILE A 205 -1.87 -21.82 6.06
N LYS A 206 -1.01 -21.54 7.03
CA LYS A 206 -0.08 -22.51 7.59
C LYS A 206 0.12 -22.25 9.08
N ASP A 207 -0.20 -23.24 9.92
CA ASP A 207 -0.06 -23.17 11.38
C ASP A 207 -0.65 -21.89 12.02
N GLY A 208 -1.84 -21.47 11.57
CA GLY A 208 -2.51 -20.25 12.03
C GLY A 208 -1.93 -18.93 11.45
N VAL A 209 -0.96 -19.03 10.54
CA VAL A 209 -0.40 -17.88 9.82
C VAL A 209 -1.14 -17.71 8.48
N PHE A 210 -1.69 -16.54 8.23
CA PHE A 210 -2.36 -16.17 6.98
C PHE A 210 -1.40 -15.34 6.13
N LYS A 211 -1.04 -15.86 4.96
CA LYS A 211 -0.17 -15.18 4.01
C LYS A 211 -0.93 -14.88 2.72
N VAL A 212 -1.01 -13.60 2.33
CA VAL A 212 -1.49 -13.21 1.00
C VAL A 212 -0.44 -13.62 -0.03
N LEU A 213 -0.81 -14.50 -0.95
CA LEU A 213 0.07 -14.92 -2.06
C LEU A 213 -0.08 -13.99 -3.26
N SER A 214 -1.31 -13.61 -3.58
CA SER A 214 -1.62 -12.67 -4.65
C SER A 214 -3.00 -12.05 -4.42
N THR A 215 -3.25 -10.93 -5.05
CA THR A 215 -4.59 -10.33 -5.19
C THR A 215 -4.71 -9.72 -6.58
N ARG A 216 -5.82 -9.86 -7.26
CA ARG A 216 -6.18 -9.21 -8.52
C ARG A 216 -7.58 -8.65 -8.44
N GLY A 217 -7.77 -7.43 -8.92
CA GLY A 217 -9.05 -6.76 -8.84
C GLY A 217 -9.38 -5.91 -10.06
N VAL A 218 -10.56 -5.31 -10.00
CA VAL A 218 -11.04 -4.28 -10.93
C VAL A 218 -11.67 -3.18 -10.08
N THR A 219 -11.14 -1.98 -10.16
CA THR A 219 -11.60 -0.84 -9.36
C THR A 219 -12.93 -0.23 -9.83
N ARG A 220 -13.44 -0.71 -10.96
CA ARG A 220 -14.69 -0.26 -11.58
C ARG A 220 -15.51 -1.45 -12.07
N LEU A 221 -15.79 -2.39 -11.20
CA LEU A 221 -16.68 -3.50 -11.48
C LEU A 221 -17.36 -3.94 -10.19
N GLY A 222 -18.66 -3.78 -10.13
CA GLY A 222 -19.45 -4.14 -8.97
C GLY A 222 -20.95 -3.99 -9.18
N GLY A 223 -21.69 -3.97 -8.10
CA GLY A 223 -23.15 -3.84 -8.09
C GLY A 223 -23.66 -2.57 -8.77
N ASP A 224 -22.91 -1.47 -8.68
CA ASP A 224 -23.25 -0.19 -9.33
C ASP A 224 -23.23 -0.30 -10.86
N ASP A 225 -22.35 -1.14 -11.43
CA ASP A 225 -22.30 -1.38 -12.88
C ASP A 225 -23.46 -2.26 -13.32
N PHE A 226 -23.87 -3.21 -12.49
CA PHE A 226 -25.07 -4.00 -12.72
C PHE A 226 -26.35 -3.15 -12.64
N ASP A 227 -26.40 -2.20 -11.72
CA ASP A 227 -27.48 -1.23 -11.63
C ASP A 227 -27.54 -0.36 -12.89
N ARG A 228 -26.39 0.10 -13.39
CA ARG A 228 -26.32 0.86 -14.65
C ARG A 228 -26.85 0.07 -15.84
N ILE A 229 -26.58 -1.24 -15.91
CA ILE A 229 -27.13 -2.11 -16.94
C ILE A 229 -28.65 -2.16 -16.84
N LEU A 230 -29.21 -2.32 -15.64
CA LEU A 230 -30.66 -2.29 -15.43
C LEU A 230 -31.27 -0.91 -15.80
N MET A 231 -30.59 0.19 -15.45
CA MET A 231 -30.99 1.53 -15.87
C MET A 231 -31.06 1.65 -17.40
N GLY A 232 -30.11 1.03 -18.12
CA GLY A 232 -30.10 1.01 -19.57
C GLY A 232 -31.27 0.25 -20.20
N LEU A 233 -31.89 -0.68 -19.46
CA LEU A 233 -33.14 -1.34 -19.90
C LEU A 233 -34.37 -0.41 -19.75
N ALA A 234 -34.29 0.56 -18.84
CA ALA A 234 -35.40 1.50 -18.58
C ALA A 234 -35.29 2.77 -19.39
N LEU A 235 -34.06 3.26 -19.61
CA LEU A 235 -33.79 4.54 -20.27
C LEU A 235 -32.91 4.32 -21.51
N SER A 236 -33.41 4.80 -22.67
CA SER A 236 -32.66 4.68 -23.93
C SER A 236 -31.40 5.55 -24.00
N ASP A 237 -31.33 6.62 -23.20
CA ASP A 237 -30.18 7.50 -23.11
C ASP A 237 -29.98 7.97 -21.66
N ILE A 238 -29.04 7.34 -20.97
CA ILE A 238 -28.71 7.65 -19.58
C ILE A 238 -27.98 9.00 -19.46
N GLY A 239 -27.16 9.35 -20.46
CA GLY A 239 -26.25 10.50 -20.39
C GLY A 239 -26.92 11.88 -20.42
N HIS A 240 -28.16 11.96 -20.91
CA HIS A 240 -28.87 13.21 -21.10
C HIS A 240 -30.13 13.36 -20.23
N GLN A 241 -30.29 12.53 -19.18
CA GLN A 241 -31.46 12.60 -18.33
C GLN A 241 -31.26 13.53 -17.12
N PRO A 242 -32.34 14.13 -16.61
CA PRO A 242 -32.28 14.93 -15.39
C PRO A 242 -31.73 14.14 -14.19
N PRO A 243 -30.90 14.73 -13.32
CA PRO A 243 -30.31 14.02 -12.18
C PRO A 243 -31.33 13.34 -11.25
N ALA A 244 -32.49 13.98 -11.03
CA ALA A 244 -33.54 13.41 -10.20
C ALA A 244 -34.18 12.14 -10.82
N LEU A 245 -34.34 12.09 -12.14
CA LEU A 245 -34.80 10.89 -12.85
C LEU A 245 -33.75 9.79 -12.77
N LEU A 246 -32.48 10.10 -13.04
CA LEU A 246 -31.39 9.14 -12.95
C LEU A 246 -31.32 8.49 -11.58
N GLN A 247 -31.45 9.28 -10.51
CA GLN A 247 -31.42 8.74 -9.15
C GLN A 247 -32.64 7.86 -8.86
N SER A 248 -33.84 8.26 -9.30
CA SER A 248 -35.06 7.45 -9.14
C SER A 248 -34.97 6.11 -9.85
N VAL A 249 -34.41 6.10 -11.09
CA VAL A 249 -34.21 4.88 -11.86
C VAL A 249 -33.10 4.03 -11.25
N ARG A 250 -32.04 4.63 -10.72
CA ARG A 250 -30.96 3.92 -10.02
C ARG A 250 -31.45 3.19 -8.77
N ASP A 251 -32.25 3.87 -7.94
CA ASP A 251 -32.83 3.23 -6.74
C ASP A 251 -33.77 2.07 -7.10
N ALA A 252 -34.54 2.24 -8.19
CA ALA A 252 -35.37 1.17 -8.73
C ALA A 252 -34.54 0.00 -9.26
N ALA A 253 -33.43 0.28 -9.94
CA ALA A 253 -32.49 -0.73 -10.46
C ALA A 253 -31.85 -1.52 -9.32
N GLU A 254 -31.33 -0.85 -8.28
CA GLU A 254 -30.76 -1.52 -7.10
C GLU A 254 -31.77 -2.43 -6.40
N LYS A 255 -33.01 -1.96 -6.19
CA LYS A 255 -34.06 -2.77 -5.61
C LYS A 255 -34.38 -3.99 -6.48
N THR A 256 -34.50 -3.79 -7.79
CA THR A 256 -34.77 -4.85 -8.76
C THR A 256 -33.67 -5.89 -8.80
N LYS A 257 -32.39 -5.48 -8.81
CA LYS A 257 -31.23 -6.36 -8.71
C LYS A 257 -31.30 -7.25 -7.47
N LYS A 258 -31.63 -6.67 -6.31
CA LYS A 258 -31.76 -7.43 -5.06
C LYS A 258 -32.89 -8.43 -5.10
N ILE A 259 -34.04 -8.08 -5.68
CA ILE A 259 -35.19 -8.99 -5.86
C ILE A 259 -34.82 -10.14 -6.79
N LEU A 260 -34.17 -9.84 -7.93
CA LEU A 260 -33.74 -10.86 -8.92
C LEU A 260 -32.70 -11.84 -8.38
N SER A 261 -32.03 -11.54 -7.28
CA SER A 261 -31.15 -12.50 -6.60
C SER A 261 -31.92 -13.65 -5.94
N ASN A 262 -33.21 -13.46 -5.63
CA ASN A 262 -34.07 -14.45 -4.96
C ASN A 262 -35.24 -14.89 -5.85
N GLU A 263 -35.76 -14.00 -6.72
CA GLU A 263 -36.95 -14.18 -7.53
C GLU A 263 -36.59 -14.32 -9.01
N GLU A 264 -37.40 -15.05 -9.79
CA GLU A 264 -37.19 -15.24 -11.23
C GLU A 264 -37.54 -14.00 -12.06
N SER A 265 -38.36 -13.09 -11.53
CA SER A 265 -38.70 -11.83 -12.19
C SER A 265 -39.04 -10.76 -11.19
N ALA A 266 -38.82 -9.49 -11.55
CA ALA A 266 -39.15 -8.32 -10.75
C ALA A 266 -39.73 -7.21 -11.63
N THR A 267 -40.56 -6.36 -11.04
CA THR A 267 -41.04 -5.13 -11.67
C THR A 267 -40.20 -3.97 -11.18
N MET A 268 -39.43 -3.36 -12.08
CA MET A 268 -38.65 -2.16 -11.85
C MET A 268 -39.56 -0.97 -12.05
N SER A 269 -39.80 -0.18 -10.99
CA SER A 269 -40.70 0.98 -11.02
C SER A 269 -40.00 2.23 -10.51
N TRP A 270 -40.14 3.35 -11.24
CA TRP A 270 -39.52 4.63 -10.91
C TRP A 270 -40.49 5.80 -11.16
N MET A 271 -40.22 6.93 -10.53
CA MET A 271 -40.98 8.17 -10.73
C MET A 271 -40.22 9.10 -11.65
N GLU A 272 -40.92 9.63 -12.67
CA GLU A 272 -40.42 10.72 -13.44
C GLU A 272 -40.78 12.07 -12.80
N PRO A 273 -39.88 13.06 -12.78
CA PRO A 273 -40.18 14.39 -12.28
C PRO A 273 -41.41 14.99 -12.95
N GLY A 274 -42.40 15.35 -12.16
CA GLY A 274 -43.66 15.95 -12.66
C GLY A 274 -44.78 14.94 -13.00
N ASN A 275 -44.50 13.65 -13.00
CA ASN A 275 -45.50 12.59 -13.20
C ASN A 275 -46.12 12.15 -11.87
N VAL A 276 -47.43 11.85 -11.89
CA VAL A 276 -48.17 11.36 -10.74
C VAL A 276 -48.14 9.84 -10.63
N LEU A 277 -47.91 9.13 -11.74
CA LEU A 277 -47.87 7.69 -11.83
C LEU A 277 -46.46 7.20 -12.12
N PRO A 278 -46.01 6.09 -11.43
CA PRO A 278 -44.71 5.52 -11.71
C PRO A 278 -44.69 4.86 -13.11
N GLN A 279 -43.57 5.00 -13.77
CA GLN A 279 -43.20 4.16 -14.91
C GLN A 279 -42.73 2.81 -14.40
N SER A 280 -42.89 1.74 -15.19
CA SER A 280 -42.39 0.42 -14.80
C SER A 280 -42.10 -0.47 -15.99
N ILE A 281 -41.11 -1.36 -15.81
CA ILE A 281 -40.80 -2.48 -16.72
C ILE A 281 -40.70 -3.77 -15.92
N LYS A 282 -41.06 -4.89 -16.56
CA LYS A 282 -40.84 -6.22 -15.98
C LYS A 282 -39.50 -6.76 -16.49
N VAL A 283 -38.63 -7.17 -15.58
CA VAL A 283 -37.32 -7.74 -15.85
C VAL A 283 -37.27 -9.16 -15.35
N SER A 284 -36.85 -10.13 -16.18
CA SER A 284 -36.58 -11.49 -15.74
C SER A 284 -35.14 -11.64 -15.27
N ARG A 285 -34.89 -12.62 -14.39
CA ARG A 285 -33.53 -12.98 -13.97
C ARG A 285 -32.65 -13.34 -15.17
N ASP A 286 -33.17 -14.11 -16.11
CA ASP A 286 -32.42 -14.53 -17.31
C ASP A 286 -31.98 -13.33 -18.15
N THR A 287 -32.85 -12.34 -18.36
CA THR A 287 -32.50 -11.11 -19.07
C THR A 287 -31.42 -10.33 -18.35
N PHE A 288 -31.53 -10.22 -17.04
CA PHE A 288 -30.53 -9.55 -16.20
C PHE A 288 -29.20 -10.28 -16.21
N GLU A 289 -29.21 -11.61 -15.96
CA GLU A 289 -27.98 -12.42 -15.94
C GLU A 289 -27.25 -12.42 -17.28
N LEU A 290 -27.97 -12.49 -18.40
CA LEU A 290 -27.39 -12.38 -19.74
C LEU A 290 -26.70 -11.03 -19.96
N ALA A 291 -27.32 -9.95 -19.47
CA ALA A 291 -26.77 -8.61 -19.64
C ALA A 291 -25.51 -8.36 -18.80
N ILE A 292 -25.42 -8.95 -17.60
CA ILE A 292 -24.24 -8.79 -16.70
C ILE A 292 -23.17 -9.86 -16.94
N GLU A 293 -23.44 -10.93 -17.68
CA GLU A 293 -22.50 -12.05 -17.88
C GLU A 293 -21.11 -11.61 -18.36
N PRO A 294 -20.95 -10.66 -19.31
CA PRO A 294 -19.62 -10.21 -19.72
C PRO A 294 -18.79 -9.63 -18.56
N LEU A 295 -19.41 -8.91 -17.63
CA LEU A 295 -18.75 -8.36 -16.45
C LEU A 295 -18.38 -9.49 -15.47
N VAL A 296 -19.24 -10.47 -15.28
CA VAL A 296 -18.94 -11.63 -14.43
C VAL A 296 -17.80 -12.47 -15.01
N ILE A 297 -17.74 -12.66 -16.34
CA ILE A 297 -16.61 -13.32 -17.00
C ILE A 297 -15.31 -12.56 -16.75
N GLN A 298 -15.33 -11.23 -16.79
CA GLN A 298 -14.15 -10.42 -16.48
C GLN A 298 -13.62 -10.67 -15.07
N THR A 299 -14.51 -10.89 -14.07
CA THR A 299 -14.07 -11.25 -12.72
C THR A 299 -13.37 -12.61 -12.67
N ILE A 300 -13.86 -13.59 -13.43
CA ILE A 300 -13.23 -14.93 -13.52
C ILE A 300 -11.85 -14.83 -14.17
N GLU A 301 -11.67 -13.98 -15.19
CA GLU A 301 -10.33 -13.76 -15.78
C GLU A 301 -9.35 -13.17 -14.76
N ARG A 302 -9.80 -12.31 -13.85
CA ARG A 302 -8.97 -11.83 -12.74
C ARG A 302 -8.63 -12.93 -11.74
N CYS A 303 -9.54 -13.85 -11.46
CA CYS A 303 -9.24 -15.04 -10.66
C CYS A 303 -8.14 -15.89 -11.30
N LYS A 304 -8.19 -16.10 -12.62
CA LYS A 304 -7.12 -16.81 -13.36
C LYS A 304 -5.77 -16.13 -13.22
N GLN A 305 -5.74 -14.79 -13.30
CA GLN A 305 -4.52 -14.01 -13.12
C GLN A 305 -3.98 -14.14 -11.68
N ALA A 306 -4.86 -14.02 -10.68
CA ALA A 306 -4.47 -14.18 -9.28
C ALA A 306 -3.83 -15.56 -9.01
N LEU A 307 -4.38 -16.62 -9.55
CA LEU A 307 -3.80 -17.97 -9.43
C LEU A 307 -2.44 -18.10 -10.11
N ARG A 308 -2.26 -17.51 -11.31
CA ARG A 308 -0.94 -17.49 -11.98
C ARG A 308 0.10 -16.77 -11.13
N ASP A 309 -0.23 -15.62 -10.55
CA ASP A 309 0.67 -14.85 -9.72
C ASP A 309 1.03 -15.58 -8.42
N ALA A 310 0.06 -16.29 -7.84
CA ALA A 310 0.27 -17.17 -6.70
C ALA A 310 1.08 -18.42 -7.07
N ARG A 311 1.30 -18.69 -8.37
CA ARG A 311 1.92 -19.92 -8.90
C ARG A 311 1.17 -21.18 -8.45
N LEU A 312 -0.14 -21.10 -8.39
CA LEU A 312 -1.02 -22.20 -8.01
C LEU A 312 -1.93 -22.61 -9.17
N SER A 313 -2.25 -23.91 -9.24
CA SER A 313 -3.33 -24.40 -10.07
C SER A 313 -4.68 -24.21 -9.37
N VAL A 314 -5.77 -24.19 -10.13
CA VAL A 314 -7.14 -24.15 -9.59
C VAL A 314 -7.39 -25.30 -8.59
N SER A 315 -6.84 -26.49 -8.90
CA SER A 315 -6.98 -27.68 -8.03
C SER A 315 -6.26 -27.57 -6.68
N ALA A 316 -5.31 -26.64 -6.55
CA ALA A 316 -4.59 -26.38 -5.30
C ALA A 316 -5.37 -25.48 -4.33
N ILE A 317 -6.53 -24.95 -4.74
CA ILE A 317 -7.40 -24.16 -3.87
C ILE A 317 -8.28 -25.11 -3.06
N ASP A 318 -8.23 -25.00 -1.76
CA ASP A 318 -8.98 -25.84 -0.82
C ASP A 318 -10.37 -25.28 -0.52
N ASP A 319 -10.50 -23.97 -0.39
CA ASP A 319 -11.75 -23.27 -0.10
C ASP A 319 -11.91 -22.04 -0.97
N VAL A 320 -13.17 -21.70 -1.24
CA VAL A 320 -13.56 -20.46 -1.92
C VAL A 320 -14.57 -19.73 -1.03
N VAL A 321 -14.30 -18.46 -0.74
CA VAL A 321 -15.14 -17.62 0.11
C VAL A 321 -15.72 -16.49 -0.72
N LEU A 322 -17.02 -16.29 -0.67
CA LEU A 322 -17.71 -15.18 -1.31
C LEU A 322 -17.92 -14.03 -0.32
N VAL A 323 -17.54 -12.85 -0.74
CA VAL A 323 -17.65 -11.59 0.01
C VAL A 323 -18.34 -10.54 -0.88
N GLY A 324 -18.94 -9.54 -0.25
CA GLY A 324 -19.62 -8.44 -0.93
C GLY A 324 -21.05 -8.80 -1.38
N GLY A 325 -21.95 -7.82 -1.32
CA GLY A 325 -23.38 -8.02 -1.58
C GLY A 325 -23.72 -8.54 -2.97
N SER A 326 -22.92 -8.19 -3.98
CA SER A 326 -23.12 -8.61 -5.39
C SER A 326 -22.78 -10.09 -5.62
N SER A 327 -22.05 -10.73 -4.71
CA SER A 327 -21.81 -12.18 -4.74
C SER A 327 -23.07 -13.02 -4.46
N ARG A 328 -24.17 -12.39 -4.05
CA ARG A 328 -25.48 -13.04 -3.88
C ARG A 328 -26.15 -13.41 -5.19
N ILE A 329 -25.75 -12.76 -6.30
CA ILE A 329 -26.34 -12.98 -7.64
C ILE A 329 -26.10 -14.43 -8.08
N PRO A 330 -27.16 -15.18 -8.47
CA PRO A 330 -27.02 -16.61 -8.80
C PRO A 330 -26.01 -16.89 -9.91
N LEU A 331 -25.94 -16.07 -10.95
CA LEU A 331 -24.95 -16.19 -12.02
C LEU A 331 -23.51 -16.15 -11.47
N VAL A 332 -23.23 -15.22 -10.55
CA VAL A 332 -21.91 -15.08 -9.92
C VAL A 332 -21.53 -16.37 -9.21
N ARG A 333 -22.43 -16.89 -8.37
CA ARG A 333 -22.20 -18.14 -7.62
C ARG A 333 -21.94 -19.32 -8.55
N ARG A 334 -22.75 -19.47 -9.59
CA ARG A 334 -22.57 -20.55 -10.58
C ARG A 334 -21.23 -20.45 -11.29
N LYS A 335 -20.84 -19.26 -11.79
CA LYS A 335 -19.58 -19.05 -12.50
C LYS A 335 -18.37 -19.30 -11.62
N VAL A 336 -18.43 -18.90 -10.34
CA VAL A 336 -17.36 -19.15 -9.36
C VAL A 336 -17.25 -20.64 -9.05
N GLU A 337 -18.37 -21.34 -8.78
CA GLU A 337 -18.40 -22.77 -8.53
C GLU A 337 -17.90 -23.57 -9.74
N GLU A 338 -18.33 -23.19 -10.96
CA GLU A 338 -17.88 -23.79 -12.23
C GLU A 338 -16.38 -23.63 -12.42
N TYR A 339 -15.83 -22.44 -12.16
CA TYR A 339 -14.41 -22.16 -12.36
C TYR A 339 -13.51 -22.87 -11.35
N PHE A 340 -13.84 -22.78 -10.06
CA PHE A 340 -13.01 -23.39 -9.00
C PHE A 340 -13.29 -24.89 -8.81
N GLY A 341 -14.36 -25.42 -9.40
CA GLY A 341 -14.79 -26.82 -9.21
C GLY A 341 -15.18 -27.15 -7.77
N ARG A 342 -15.51 -26.14 -6.97
CA ARG A 342 -15.84 -26.23 -5.55
C ARG A 342 -16.99 -25.31 -5.21
N LYS A 343 -17.87 -25.79 -4.33
CA LYS A 343 -18.96 -24.96 -3.80
C LYS A 343 -18.38 -23.87 -2.90
N PRO A 344 -18.64 -22.59 -3.18
CA PRO A 344 -18.14 -21.52 -2.35
C PRO A 344 -18.84 -21.47 -0.99
N HIS A 345 -18.13 -20.99 0.03
CA HIS A 345 -18.69 -20.70 1.34
C HIS A 345 -19.59 -19.47 1.27
N ILE A 346 -20.83 -19.63 1.69
CA ILE A 346 -21.88 -18.60 1.72
C ILE A 346 -22.64 -18.57 3.07
N ASP A 347 -22.12 -19.29 4.07
CA ASP A 347 -22.80 -19.51 5.36
C ASP A 347 -22.88 -18.24 6.22
N LEU A 348 -21.94 -17.32 6.04
CA LEU A 348 -21.96 -16.00 6.64
C LEU A 348 -22.60 -14.98 5.70
N ASN A 349 -23.18 -13.95 6.28
CA ASN A 349 -23.68 -12.82 5.52
C ASN A 349 -22.52 -12.09 4.83
N PRO A 350 -22.43 -12.07 3.48
CA PRO A 350 -21.32 -11.47 2.76
C PRO A 350 -21.17 -9.96 2.98
N ASP A 351 -22.20 -9.28 3.50
CA ASP A 351 -22.14 -7.87 3.86
C ASP A 351 -21.55 -7.63 5.26
N GLU A 352 -21.47 -8.68 6.10
CA GLU A 352 -21.05 -8.60 7.52
C GLU A 352 -19.67 -9.25 7.75
N VAL A 353 -19.29 -10.17 6.87
CA VAL A 353 -18.13 -11.05 7.07
C VAL A 353 -16.84 -10.29 7.31
N VAL A 354 -16.64 -9.16 6.65
CA VAL A 354 -15.44 -8.33 6.78
C VAL A 354 -15.36 -7.69 8.17
N ALA A 355 -16.47 -7.11 8.65
CA ALA A 355 -16.55 -6.53 9.99
C ALA A 355 -16.35 -7.59 11.09
N LEU A 356 -16.97 -8.78 10.92
CA LEU A 356 -16.80 -9.92 11.84
C LEU A 356 -15.33 -10.33 11.93
N GLY A 357 -14.63 -10.41 10.79
CA GLY A 357 -13.19 -10.72 10.75
C GLY A 357 -12.32 -9.63 11.36
N ALA A 358 -12.68 -8.36 11.18
CA ALA A 358 -12.00 -7.25 11.83
C ALA A 358 -12.12 -7.35 13.37
N ALA A 359 -13.29 -7.79 13.89
CA ALA A 359 -13.48 -8.06 15.31
C ALA A 359 -12.64 -9.25 15.80
N VAL A 360 -12.48 -10.32 15.00
CA VAL A 360 -11.56 -11.41 15.31
C VAL A 360 -10.11 -10.90 15.41
N GLN A 361 -9.70 -10.05 14.49
CA GLN A 361 -8.37 -9.42 14.54
C GLN A 361 -8.20 -8.52 15.77
N ALA A 362 -9.22 -7.79 16.16
CA ALA A 362 -9.23 -6.98 17.37
C ALA A 362 -9.01 -7.85 18.64
N ASP A 363 -9.62 -9.04 18.66
CA ASP A 363 -9.48 -9.99 19.77
C ASP A 363 -8.07 -10.59 19.84
N ILE A 364 -7.46 -10.89 18.68
CA ILE A 364 -6.06 -11.32 18.60
C ILE A 364 -5.13 -10.23 19.18
N LEU A 365 -5.32 -8.97 18.77
CA LEU A 365 -4.51 -7.84 19.25
C LEU A 365 -4.71 -7.54 20.74
N SER A 366 -5.88 -7.89 21.30
CA SER A 366 -6.12 -7.79 22.74
C SER A 366 -5.38 -8.86 23.57
N GLY A 367 -4.74 -9.85 22.91
CA GLY A 367 -4.04 -10.97 23.54
C GLY A 367 -4.95 -12.09 24.06
N ARG A 368 -6.25 -12.04 23.79
CA ARG A 368 -7.21 -13.06 24.19
C ARG A 368 -7.08 -14.34 23.35
N ARG A 369 -6.70 -14.22 22.07
CA ARG A 369 -6.38 -15.32 21.16
C ARG A 369 -4.87 -15.38 20.95
N LYS A 370 -4.19 -16.44 21.39
CA LYS A 370 -2.72 -16.52 21.41
C LYS A 370 -2.09 -17.21 20.21
N ASN A 371 -2.86 -17.84 19.32
CA ASN A 371 -2.33 -18.78 18.32
C ASN A 371 -2.50 -18.30 16.87
N MET A 372 -2.65 -17.02 16.62
CA MET A 372 -2.84 -16.51 15.27
C MET A 372 -1.91 -15.34 14.97
N LEU A 373 -1.27 -15.37 13.83
CA LEU A 373 -0.43 -14.29 13.30
C LEU A 373 -0.85 -13.98 11.86
N LEU A 374 -1.21 -12.74 11.62
CA LEU A 374 -1.51 -12.23 10.29
C LEU A 374 -0.25 -11.58 9.73
N LEU A 375 0.23 -12.10 8.60
CA LEU A 375 1.36 -11.54 7.89
C LEU A 375 0.91 -11.04 6.52
N ASP A 376 1.02 -9.75 6.31
CA ASP A 376 0.94 -9.12 5.00
C ASP A 376 2.36 -8.99 4.41
N VAL A 377 2.49 -8.58 3.15
CA VAL A 377 3.78 -8.50 2.46
C VAL A 377 3.97 -7.15 1.78
N VAL A 378 5.22 -6.71 1.71
CA VAL A 378 5.61 -5.51 0.96
C VAL A 378 5.43 -5.78 -0.54
N PRO A 379 4.65 -4.95 -1.28
CA PRO A 379 4.35 -5.21 -2.70
C PRO A 379 5.52 -4.96 -3.65
N LEU A 380 6.41 -4.01 -3.32
CA LEU A 380 7.63 -3.67 -4.05
C LEU A 380 8.77 -3.43 -3.08
N SER A 381 10.01 -3.69 -3.53
CA SER A 381 11.21 -3.46 -2.74
C SER A 381 11.35 -2.00 -2.33
N LEU A 382 11.84 -1.78 -1.11
CA LEU A 382 12.10 -0.47 -0.52
C LEU A 382 13.60 -0.30 -0.33
N GLY A 383 14.13 0.84 -0.73
CA GLY A 383 15.56 1.10 -0.69
C GLY A 383 15.93 2.58 -0.64
N ILE A 384 17.21 2.84 -0.69
CA ILE A 384 17.80 4.17 -0.68
C ILE A 384 18.63 4.36 -1.95
N GLU A 385 18.55 5.56 -2.52
CA GLU A 385 19.48 6.01 -3.55
C GLU A 385 20.88 6.19 -2.96
N THR A 386 21.85 5.57 -3.59
CA THR A 386 23.27 5.68 -3.24
C THR A 386 24.00 6.59 -4.22
N LEU A 387 25.26 6.90 -3.92
CA LEU A 387 26.11 7.71 -4.78
C LEU A 387 26.14 7.13 -6.21
N GLY A 388 25.94 7.98 -7.22
CA GLY A 388 25.85 7.57 -8.62
C GLY A 388 24.47 7.14 -9.10
N GLY A 389 23.44 7.20 -8.22
CA GLY A 389 22.05 6.96 -8.58
C GLY A 389 21.63 5.49 -8.57
N ALA A 390 22.45 4.58 -8.02
CA ALA A 390 22.05 3.19 -7.79
C ALA A 390 21.15 3.07 -6.56
N VAL A 391 20.30 2.02 -6.49
CA VAL A 391 19.43 1.74 -5.36
C VAL A 391 20.01 0.62 -4.49
N SER A 392 20.21 0.89 -3.19
CA SER A 392 20.42 -0.16 -2.18
C SER A 392 19.05 -0.57 -1.63
N LYS A 393 18.62 -1.81 -1.93
CA LYS A 393 17.34 -2.37 -1.48
C LYS A 393 17.49 -2.96 -0.08
N LEU A 394 16.78 -2.40 0.91
CA LEU A 394 16.83 -2.85 2.30
C LEU A 394 15.71 -3.84 2.62
N ILE A 395 14.48 -3.59 2.18
CA ILE A 395 13.36 -4.51 2.35
C ILE A 395 12.91 -4.97 0.97
N TYR A 396 13.00 -6.25 0.72
CA TYR A 396 12.69 -6.82 -0.59
C TYR A 396 11.18 -7.05 -0.75
N ARG A 397 10.71 -7.02 -2.00
CA ARG A 397 9.36 -7.43 -2.40
C ARG A 397 9.00 -8.78 -1.78
N ASN A 398 7.74 -8.93 -1.38
CA ASN A 398 7.19 -10.11 -0.71
C ASN A 398 7.76 -10.40 0.70
N THR A 399 8.50 -9.46 1.29
CA THR A 399 8.86 -9.56 2.70
C THR A 399 7.62 -9.39 3.55
N SER A 400 7.40 -10.32 4.48
CA SER A 400 6.26 -10.26 5.42
C SER A 400 6.40 -9.08 6.37
N ILE A 401 5.31 -8.36 6.63
CA ILE A 401 5.25 -7.23 7.55
C ILE A 401 4.59 -7.65 8.89
N PRO A 402 5.01 -7.04 10.04
CA PRO A 402 5.98 -5.95 10.16
C PRO A 402 7.40 -6.39 9.83
N ALA A 403 8.16 -5.53 9.13
CA ALA A 403 9.52 -5.81 8.68
C ALA A 403 10.49 -4.73 9.15
N ARG A 404 11.73 -5.14 9.45
CA ARG A 404 12.82 -4.23 9.79
C ARG A 404 14.07 -4.61 9.00
N ALA A 405 14.76 -3.59 8.53
CA ALA A 405 16.08 -3.75 7.93
C ALA A 405 16.97 -2.59 8.36
N THR A 406 18.26 -2.84 8.46
CA THR A 406 19.26 -1.83 8.79
C THR A 406 20.44 -2.00 7.86
N GLU A 407 20.89 -0.90 7.29
CA GLU A 407 22.11 -0.87 6.47
C GLU A 407 22.97 0.33 6.85
N ARG A 408 24.28 0.15 6.79
CA ARG A 408 25.26 1.18 7.13
C ARG A 408 25.74 1.87 5.88
N PHE A 409 25.63 3.19 5.88
CA PHE A 409 26.12 4.08 4.84
C PHE A 409 27.23 4.97 5.37
N THR A 410 27.92 5.66 4.45
CA THR A 410 29.03 6.53 4.79
C THR A 410 28.99 7.81 3.96
N THR A 411 29.87 8.78 4.29
CA THR A 411 30.04 10.04 3.54
C THR A 411 30.85 9.81 2.27
N ALA A 412 30.53 10.58 1.22
CA ALA A 412 31.18 10.49 -0.09
C ALA A 412 32.41 11.39 -0.22
N VAL A 413 32.47 12.51 0.53
CA VAL A 413 33.54 13.51 0.44
C VAL A 413 34.10 13.84 1.82
N ASP A 414 35.36 14.34 1.84
CA ASP A 414 36.00 14.78 3.07
C ASP A 414 35.24 15.94 3.73
N ASN A 415 35.17 15.89 5.07
CA ASN A 415 34.51 16.91 5.90
C ASN A 415 33.01 17.11 5.61
N GLN A 416 32.34 16.12 5.06
CA GLN A 416 30.91 16.16 4.81
C GLN A 416 30.14 16.15 6.15
N THR A 417 29.34 17.19 6.42
CA THR A 417 28.58 17.37 7.66
C THR A 417 27.09 17.04 7.55
N ALA A 418 26.64 16.66 6.37
CA ALA A 418 25.26 16.26 6.15
C ALA A 418 25.13 15.26 5.00
N VAL A 419 24.10 14.39 5.09
CA VAL A 419 23.72 13.44 4.03
C VAL A 419 22.24 13.63 3.71
N ILE A 420 21.91 13.64 2.42
CA ILE A 420 20.53 13.58 1.94
C ILE A 420 20.22 12.13 1.62
N LEU A 421 19.11 11.65 2.15
CA LEU A 421 18.65 10.28 1.99
C LEU A 421 17.36 10.30 1.15
N SER A 422 17.43 9.77 -0.07
CA SER A 422 16.31 9.62 -0.99
C SER A 422 15.75 8.20 -0.88
N ILE A 423 14.49 8.06 -0.49
CA ILE A 423 13.82 6.77 -0.30
C ILE A 423 13.12 6.39 -1.59
N CYS A 424 13.41 5.18 -2.09
CA CYS A 424 12.89 4.68 -3.35
C CYS A 424 12.08 3.39 -3.14
N GLN A 425 11.09 3.18 -4.01
CA GLN A 425 10.29 1.97 -4.10
C GLN A 425 10.31 1.43 -5.53
N GLY A 426 10.66 0.16 -5.72
CA GLY A 426 10.69 -0.45 -7.05
C GLY A 426 11.66 -1.62 -7.15
N GLU A 427 11.66 -2.24 -8.33
CA GLU A 427 12.51 -3.41 -8.62
C GLU A 427 13.70 -3.09 -9.51
N ARG A 428 13.79 -1.86 -10.08
CA ARG A 428 14.88 -1.39 -10.92
C ARG A 428 16.16 -1.14 -10.08
N GLU A 429 17.30 -1.13 -10.72
CA GLU A 429 18.60 -0.93 -10.05
C GLU A 429 19.01 0.55 -9.94
N LEU A 430 18.37 1.44 -10.72
CA LEU A 430 18.65 2.88 -10.71
C LEU A 430 17.48 3.66 -10.06
N ALA A 431 17.79 4.63 -9.22
CA ALA A 431 16.81 5.43 -8.49
C ALA A 431 15.87 6.22 -9.41
N ARG A 432 16.37 6.70 -10.56
CA ARG A 432 15.57 7.40 -11.58
C ARG A 432 14.48 6.53 -12.22
N ASP A 433 14.66 5.20 -12.20
CA ASP A 433 13.74 4.21 -12.75
C ASP A 433 12.86 3.57 -11.67
N CYS A 434 13.04 4.01 -10.42
CA CYS A 434 12.22 3.65 -9.27
C CYS A 434 11.35 4.83 -8.84
N ARG A 435 10.27 4.53 -8.13
CA ARG A 435 9.42 5.55 -7.54
C ARG A 435 10.11 6.18 -6.33
N GLN A 436 10.20 7.51 -6.30
CA GLN A 436 10.68 8.23 -5.13
C GLN A 436 9.54 8.42 -4.12
N LEU A 437 9.75 7.94 -2.90
CA LEU A 437 8.76 8.02 -1.82
C LEU A 437 8.93 9.27 -0.97
N GLY A 438 10.16 9.77 -0.84
CA GLY A 438 10.47 10.94 -0.06
C GLY A 438 11.97 11.14 0.11
N GLN A 439 12.32 12.28 0.67
CA GLN A 439 13.70 12.67 0.90
C GLN A 439 13.82 13.38 2.25
N PHE A 440 14.88 13.12 2.99
CA PHE A 440 15.19 13.83 4.22
C PHE A 440 16.70 14.02 4.43
N LYS A 441 17.07 14.97 5.25
CA LYS A 441 18.44 15.34 5.50
C LYS A 441 18.86 14.99 6.92
N LEU A 442 19.93 14.22 7.07
CA LEU A 442 20.66 14.07 8.32
C LEU A 442 21.79 15.12 8.34
N SER A 443 21.78 16.04 9.31
CA SER A 443 22.78 17.07 9.50
C SER A 443 23.50 16.87 10.84
N GLY A 444 24.68 17.49 11.01
CA GLY A 444 25.46 17.38 12.26
C GLY A 444 26.38 16.17 12.31
N ILE A 445 26.73 15.63 11.15
CA ILE A 445 27.81 14.63 11.04
C ILE A 445 29.13 15.30 11.35
N PRO A 446 29.97 14.76 12.24
CA PRO A 446 31.29 15.33 12.52
C PRO A 446 32.16 15.36 11.27
N PRO A 447 32.89 16.47 11.02
CA PRO A 447 33.78 16.54 9.87
C PRO A 447 34.92 15.53 10.02
N MET A 448 35.04 14.65 9.04
CA MET A 448 36.07 13.59 8.98
C MET A 448 36.34 13.20 7.53
N PRO A 449 37.42 12.44 7.27
CA PRO A 449 37.68 11.93 5.93
C PRO A 449 36.50 11.14 5.34
N ALA A 450 36.35 11.21 4.03
CA ALA A 450 35.35 10.42 3.31
C ALA A 450 35.40 8.95 3.70
N GLN A 451 34.26 8.30 3.71
CA GLN A 451 34.06 6.88 4.10
C GLN A 451 34.32 6.54 5.58
N MET A 452 34.63 7.52 6.44
CA MET A 452 34.85 7.30 7.87
C MET A 452 33.60 7.47 8.73
N ALA A 453 32.65 8.28 8.30
CA ALA A 453 31.37 8.44 8.98
C ALA A 453 30.53 7.17 8.88
N GLN A 454 29.85 6.79 9.95
CA GLN A 454 28.98 5.63 9.98
C GLN A 454 27.56 6.08 10.23
N VAL A 455 26.73 6.02 9.19
CA VAL A 455 25.30 6.35 9.24
C VAL A 455 24.49 5.08 9.13
N ASP A 456 23.94 4.64 10.26
CA ASP A 456 23.04 3.49 10.30
C ASP A 456 21.64 3.95 9.89
N VAL A 457 21.09 3.35 8.85
CA VAL A 457 19.74 3.65 8.34
C VAL A 457 18.84 2.47 8.62
N HIS A 458 17.78 2.74 9.38
CA HIS A 458 16.79 1.77 9.81
C HIS A 458 15.50 1.97 9.04
N PHE A 459 15.04 0.94 8.37
CA PHE A 459 13.73 0.84 7.75
C PHE A 459 12.82 0.04 8.67
N PHE A 460 11.65 0.55 8.95
CA PHE A 460 10.60 -0.16 9.66
C PHE A 460 9.28 -0.01 8.92
N VAL A 461 8.77 -1.12 8.39
CA VAL A 461 7.40 -1.20 7.87
C VAL A 461 6.54 -1.82 8.96
N ASP A 462 5.52 -1.11 9.39
CA ASP A 462 4.61 -1.60 10.43
C ASP A 462 3.63 -2.66 9.88
N ALA A 463 2.84 -3.25 10.76
CA ALA A 463 1.84 -4.25 10.38
C ALA A 463 0.70 -3.70 9.50
N SER A 464 0.64 -2.39 9.30
CA SER A 464 -0.31 -1.70 8.41
C SER A 464 0.32 -1.28 7.08
N GLY A 465 1.61 -1.59 6.85
CA GLY A 465 2.33 -1.24 5.64
C GLY A 465 2.97 0.15 5.65
N ILE A 466 2.91 0.90 6.75
CA ILE A 466 3.47 2.24 6.84
C ILE A 466 4.97 2.17 7.08
N LEU A 467 5.75 2.83 6.22
CA LEU A 467 7.21 2.87 6.30
C LEU A 467 7.68 4.03 7.18
N THR A 468 8.51 3.73 8.15
CA THR A 468 9.30 4.70 8.92
C THR A 468 10.77 4.48 8.63
N VAL A 469 11.49 5.56 8.29
CA VAL A 469 12.93 5.53 8.05
C VAL A 469 13.62 6.42 9.08
N THR A 470 14.63 5.87 9.75
CA THR A 470 15.45 6.58 10.75
C THR A 470 16.91 6.47 10.34
N ALA A 471 17.62 7.58 10.30
CA ALA A 471 19.06 7.62 10.07
C ALA A 471 19.77 8.14 11.31
N LYS A 472 20.83 7.46 11.74
CA LYS A 472 21.61 7.82 12.93
C LYS A 472 23.10 7.75 12.64
N GLU A 473 23.83 8.82 12.97
CA GLU A 473 25.29 8.80 12.93
C GLU A 473 25.85 8.22 14.24
N SER A 474 26.76 7.25 14.12
CA SER A 474 27.17 6.40 15.26
C SER A 474 28.04 7.11 16.31
N ARG A 475 28.83 8.14 15.92
CA ARG A 475 29.75 8.86 16.82
C ARG A 475 29.07 10.03 17.52
N SER A 476 28.37 10.87 16.78
CA SER A 476 27.67 12.04 17.33
C SER A 476 26.36 11.68 18.00
N GLY A 477 25.79 10.52 17.62
CA GLY A 477 24.45 10.14 18.04
C GLY A 477 23.35 10.97 17.38
N THR A 478 23.68 11.85 16.45
CA THR A 478 22.69 12.67 15.73
C THR A 478 21.76 11.77 14.93
N GLU A 479 20.46 12.02 15.05
CA GLU A 479 19.41 11.23 14.44
C GLU A 479 18.44 12.11 13.66
N ALA A 480 18.01 11.63 12.52
CA ALA A 480 16.90 12.18 11.75
C ALA A 480 15.93 11.06 11.42
N LYS A 481 14.63 11.36 11.52
CA LYS A 481 13.55 10.39 11.30
C LYS A 481 12.54 10.98 10.34
N VAL A 482 12.05 10.16 9.43
CA VAL A 482 10.92 10.48 8.57
C VAL A 482 9.95 9.31 8.57
N THR A 483 8.67 9.61 8.67
CA THR A 483 7.63 8.66 8.31
C THR A 483 7.27 8.97 6.88
N VAL A 484 7.50 8.03 6.00
CA VAL A 484 7.20 8.20 4.59
C VAL A 484 5.73 7.87 4.41
N THR A 485 4.97 8.92 4.17
CA THR A 485 3.63 8.81 3.64
C THR A 485 3.79 9.03 2.14
N PRO A 486 3.66 8.01 1.30
CA PRO A 486 3.79 8.19 -0.13
C PRO A 486 2.79 9.24 -0.61
N ALA A 487 3.27 10.23 -1.36
CA ALA A 487 2.41 11.31 -1.88
C ALA A 487 1.32 10.76 -2.83
N HIS A 488 1.58 9.62 -3.47
CA HIS A 488 0.68 8.96 -4.41
C HIS A 488 0.81 7.45 -4.29
N GLY A 489 -0.32 6.75 -4.21
CA GLY A 489 -0.36 5.30 -4.23
C GLY A 489 0.00 4.73 -5.61
N LEU A 490 0.56 3.53 -5.64
CA LEU A 490 0.70 2.75 -6.86
C LEU A 490 -0.54 1.88 -7.03
N SER A 491 -1.21 2.00 -8.17
CA SER A 491 -2.20 1.01 -8.56
C SER A 491 -1.51 -0.34 -8.78
N ARG A 492 -2.27 -1.41 -8.68
CA ARG A 492 -1.73 -2.75 -8.86
C ARG A 492 -1.23 -3.00 -10.27
N ASP A 493 -1.92 -2.47 -11.27
CA ASP A 493 -1.49 -2.54 -12.67
C ASP A 493 -0.14 -1.81 -12.86
N GLU A 494 0.11 -0.77 -12.09
CA GLU A 494 1.40 -0.08 -12.02
C GLU A 494 2.49 -0.91 -11.33
N VAL A 495 2.18 -1.57 -10.21
CA VAL A 495 3.10 -2.52 -9.56
C VAL A 495 3.51 -3.62 -10.53
N ASP A 496 2.55 -4.22 -11.23
CA ASP A 496 2.82 -5.27 -12.20
C ASP A 496 3.64 -4.78 -13.38
N ARG A 497 3.34 -3.57 -13.89
CA ARG A 497 4.14 -2.93 -14.94
C ARG A 497 5.58 -2.71 -14.48
N LEU A 498 5.80 -2.13 -13.30
CA LEU A 498 7.14 -1.89 -12.74
C LEU A 498 7.93 -3.19 -12.54
N VAL A 499 7.26 -4.27 -12.16
CA VAL A 499 7.88 -5.59 -12.07
C VAL A 499 8.24 -6.15 -13.44
N LEU A 500 7.36 -6.01 -14.44
CA LEU A 500 7.64 -6.46 -15.81
C LEU A 500 8.80 -5.67 -16.41
N GLU A 501 8.78 -4.35 -16.30
CA GLU A 501 9.85 -3.46 -16.74
C GLU A 501 11.20 -3.83 -16.10
N SER A 502 11.21 -4.24 -14.82
CA SER A 502 12.45 -4.67 -14.16
C SER A 502 13.02 -5.97 -14.76
N VAL A 503 12.17 -6.86 -15.26
CA VAL A 503 12.59 -8.09 -15.94
C VAL A 503 13.10 -7.79 -17.35
N GLU A 504 12.40 -6.93 -18.09
CA GLU A 504 12.77 -6.53 -19.46
C GLU A 504 14.12 -5.81 -19.48
N HIS A 505 14.38 -4.93 -18.53
CA HIS A 505 15.59 -4.13 -18.44
C HIS A 505 16.70 -4.73 -17.56
N ALA A 506 16.53 -5.93 -17.01
CA ALA A 506 17.43 -6.53 -16.02
C ALA A 506 18.91 -6.55 -16.46
N ARG A 507 19.21 -6.78 -17.75
CA ARG A 507 20.59 -6.80 -18.26
C ARG A 507 21.20 -5.41 -18.32
N ASP A 508 20.45 -4.43 -18.75
CA ASP A 508 20.91 -3.04 -18.88
C ASP A 508 21.09 -2.41 -17.50
N ASP A 509 20.16 -2.66 -16.60
CA ASP A 509 20.22 -2.26 -15.19
C ASP A 509 21.44 -2.84 -14.50
N PHE A 510 21.69 -4.14 -14.66
CA PHE A 510 22.87 -4.80 -14.09
C PHE A 510 24.17 -4.17 -14.60
N ARG A 511 24.27 -3.88 -15.91
CA ARG A 511 25.44 -3.22 -16.50
C ARG A 511 25.62 -1.81 -15.93
N ALA A 512 24.54 -1.03 -15.87
CA ALA A 512 24.59 0.33 -15.35
C ALA A 512 25.01 0.35 -13.87
N ARG A 513 24.47 -0.54 -13.05
CA ARG A 513 24.87 -0.70 -11.64
C ARG A 513 26.33 -1.08 -11.51
N LEU A 514 26.79 -2.08 -12.27
CA LEU A 514 28.19 -2.50 -12.27
C LEU A 514 29.12 -1.34 -12.64
N THR A 515 28.76 -0.53 -13.65
CA THR A 515 29.53 0.66 -14.04
C THR A 515 29.62 1.66 -12.87
N ILE A 516 28.51 1.94 -12.21
CA ILE A 516 28.46 2.85 -11.04
C ILE A 516 29.38 2.32 -9.92
N GLU A 517 29.28 1.05 -9.57
CA GLU A 517 30.11 0.42 -8.53
C GLU A 517 31.61 0.48 -8.87
N LEU A 518 31.99 0.21 -10.13
CA LEU A 518 33.37 0.29 -10.57
C LEU A 518 33.89 1.73 -10.58
N VAL A 519 33.08 2.69 -11.04
CA VAL A 519 33.45 4.13 -11.00
C VAL A 519 33.68 4.59 -9.56
N GLN A 520 32.81 4.21 -8.62
CA GLN A 520 32.98 4.57 -7.22
C GLN A 520 34.23 3.96 -6.60
N LYS A 521 34.48 2.67 -6.86
CA LYS A 521 35.65 1.96 -6.36
C LYS A 521 36.94 2.53 -6.94
N ALA A 522 37.00 2.79 -8.26
CA ALA A 522 38.12 3.38 -8.95
C ALA A 522 38.42 4.80 -8.45
N SER A 523 37.38 5.65 -8.40
CA SER A 523 37.53 7.04 -7.93
C SER A 523 37.99 7.11 -6.47
N GLY A 524 37.44 6.26 -5.60
CA GLY A 524 37.88 6.14 -4.21
C GLY A 524 39.32 5.72 -4.06
N LEU A 525 39.76 4.72 -4.85
CA LEU A 525 41.16 4.25 -4.86
C LEU A 525 42.10 5.31 -5.39
N ILE A 526 41.77 6.00 -6.49
CA ILE A 526 42.53 7.12 -7.04
C ILE A 526 42.67 8.23 -6.01
N HIS A 527 41.55 8.64 -5.39
CA HIS A 527 41.56 9.72 -4.40
C HIS A 527 42.45 9.38 -3.20
N HIS A 528 42.27 8.18 -2.64
CA HIS A 528 43.10 7.73 -1.52
C HIS A 528 44.58 7.66 -1.86
N THR A 529 44.90 7.10 -3.02
CA THR A 529 46.29 6.98 -3.49
C THR A 529 46.92 8.35 -3.73
N ARG A 530 46.23 9.29 -4.37
CA ARG A 530 46.71 10.68 -4.55
C ARG A 530 46.99 11.37 -3.23
N ARG A 531 46.12 11.17 -2.21
CA ARG A 531 46.31 11.75 -0.87
C ARG A 531 47.57 11.20 -0.20
N VAL A 532 47.79 9.87 -0.29
CA VAL A 532 49.00 9.25 0.25
C VAL A 532 50.24 9.73 -0.46
N LEU A 533 50.22 9.86 -1.77
CA LEU A 533 51.33 10.41 -2.55
C LEU A 533 51.65 11.90 -2.26
N ALA A 534 50.64 12.67 -1.86
CA ALA A 534 50.79 14.08 -1.50
C ALA A 534 51.34 14.29 -0.09
N ASP A 535 51.32 13.26 0.77
CA ASP A 535 51.82 13.34 2.13
C ASP A 535 53.37 13.37 2.13
N PRO A 536 54.00 14.48 2.61
CA PRO A 536 55.46 14.61 2.64
C PRO A 536 56.18 13.69 3.61
N GLU A 537 55.44 13.11 4.57
CA GLU A 537 56.00 12.15 5.56
C GLU A 537 56.20 10.74 4.96
N GLN A 538 55.65 10.49 3.79
CA GLN A 538 55.77 9.21 3.11
C GLN A 538 57.03 9.17 2.21
N ASP A 539 57.93 8.22 2.50
CA ASP A 539 59.13 8.00 1.69
C ASP A 539 58.78 7.21 0.41
N VAL A 540 58.45 7.94 -0.65
CA VAL A 540 58.09 7.40 -1.96
C VAL A 540 59.17 7.83 -2.97
N SER A 541 59.91 6.85 -3.53
CA SER A 541 60.91 7.13 -4.54
C SER A 541 60.32 7.75 -5.82
N VAL A 542 61.10 8.50 -6.55
CA VAL A 542 60.66 9.15 -7.80
C VAL A 542 60.14 8.13 -8.82
N ILE A 543 60.79 6.97 -8.90
CA ILE A 543 60.39 5.88 -9.81
C ILE A 543 59.05 5.29 -9.38
N GLU A 544 58.89 4.97 -8.09
CA GLU A 544 57.64 4.41 -7.54
C GLU A 544 56.47 5.40 -7.73
N ARG A 545 56.71 6.70 -7.46
CA ARG A 545 55.72 7.76 -7.68
C ARG A 545 55.29 7.83 -9.15
N SER A 546 56.21 7.74 -10.09
CA SER A 546 55.93 7.78 -11.52
C SER A 546 55.09 6.57 -11.96
N VAL A 547 55.43 5.37 -11.45
CA VAL A 547 54.70 4.13 -11.79
C VAL A 547 53.27 4.17 -11.23
N ILE A 548 53.10 4.64 -9.99
CA ILE A 548 51.76 4.76 -9.37
C ILE A 548 50.96 5.84 -10.10
N GLN A 549 51.56 6.98 -10.46
CA GLN A 549 50.90 8.06 -11.19
C GLN A 549 50.41 7.60 -12.57
N LEU A 550 51.18 6.82 -13.29
CA LEU A 550 50.77 6.26 -14.58
C LEU A 550 49.54 5.35 -14.41
N ALA A 551 49.53 4.48 -13.40
CA ALA A 551 48.40 3.63 -13.11
C ALA A 551 47.15 4.43 -12.69
N ILE A 552 47.32 5.56 -11.97
CA ILE A 552 46.20 6.48 -11.63
C ILE A 552 45.64 7.10 -12.91
N ASP A 553 46.50 7.55 -13.85
CA ASP A 553 46.07 8.23 -15.06
C ASP A 553 45.35 7.24 -16.01
N GLU A 554 45.85 6.01 -16.14
CA GLU A 554 45.22 4.96 -16.93
C GLU A 554 43.85 4.56 -16.35
N LEU A 555 43.76 4.41 -15.03
CA LEU A 555 42.48 4.11 -14.37
C LEU A 555 41.51 5.30 -14.46
N GLY A 556 42.02 6.54 -14.35
CA GLY A 556 41.24 7.76 -14.53
C GLY A 556 40.61 7.83 -15.92
N GLN A 557 41.40 7.52 -16.97
CA GLN A 557 40.89 7.47 -18.33
C GLN A 557 39.81 6.37 -18.51
N ALA A 558 40.01 5.20 -17.90
CA ALA A 558 39.00 4.13 -17.94
C ALA A 558 37.68 4.53 -17.25
N VAL A 559 37.75 5.37 -16.19
CA VAL A 559 36.57 5.96 -15.53
C VAL A 559 35.86 6.95 -16.44
N GLU A 560 36.61 7.84 -17.13
CA GLU A 560 36.03 8.79 -18.09
C GLU A 560 35.35 8.08 -19.26
N ASP A 561 35.98 7.03 -19.78
CA ASP A 561 35.48 6.21 -20.88
C ASP A 561 34.33 5.29 -20.45
N GLN A 562 34.05 5.16 -19.16
CA GLN A 562 33.08 4.22 -18.54
C GLN A 562 33.29 2.76 -19.01
N ASP A 563 34.51 2.36 -19.24
CA ASP A 563 34.89 1.01 -19.69
C ASP A 563 35.05 0.07 -18.47
N ASN A 564 34.05 -0.77 -18.22
CA ASN A 564 34.02 -1.69 -17.09
C ASN A 564 35.24 -2.64 -17.06
N ALA A 565 35.66 -3.16 -18.21
CA ALA A 565 36.78 -4.09 -18.27
C ALA A 565 38.10 -3.40 -17.93
N ARG A 566 38.32 -2.20 -18.51
CA ARG A 566 39.50 -1.38 -18.21
C ARG A 566 39.50 -0.88 -16.76
N MET A 567 38.36 -0.48 -16.22
CA MET A 567 38.25 -0.07 -14.82
C MET A 567 38.60 -1.24 -13.88
N GLN A 568 38.07 -2.43 -14.12
CA GLN A 568 38.33 -3.60 -13.28
C GLN A 568 39.82 -3.96 -13.30
N ALA A 569 40.41 -4.05 -14.47
CA ALA A 569 41.86 -4.30 -14.63
C ALA A 569 42.73 -3.19 -14.00
N GLY A 570 42.37 -1.93 -14.20
CA GLY A 570 43.06 -0.77 -13.64
C GLY A 570 43.01 -0.72 -12.11
N ILE A 571 41.89 -1.09 -11.48
CA ILE A 571 41.76 -1.22 -10.02
C ILE A 571 42.77 -2.24 -9.49
N GLU A 572 42.86 -3.41 -10.10
CA GLU A 572 43.83 -4.46 -9.71
C GLU A 572 45.28 -3.99 -9.89
N VAL A 573 45.57 -3.39 -11.02
CA VAL A 573 46.94 -2.85 -11.31
C VAL A 573 47.32 -1.76 -10.30
N LEU A 574 46.43 -0.80 -10.02
CA LEU A 574 46.73 0.26 -9.06
C LEU A 574 46.87 -0.29 -7.64
N ALA A 575 46.04 -1.24 -7.24
CA ALA A 575 46.16 -1.92 -5.95
C ALA A 575 47.51 -2.64 -5.82
N ASP A 576 47.94 -3.40 -6.83
CA ASP A 576 49.23 -4.10 -6.82
C ASP A 576 50.43 -3.13 -6.75
N LYS A 577 50.38 -2.01 -7.49
CA LYS A 577 51.45 -1.01 -7.44
C LYS A 577 51.52 -0.26 -6.12
N THR A 578 50.40 -0.11 -5.41
CA THR A 578 50.32 0.58 -4.11
C THR A 578 50.57 -0.34 -2.93
N ASN A 579 50.44 -1.66 -3.05
CA ASN A 579 50.64 -2.64 -1.96
C ASN A 579 52.00 -2.52 -1.24
N PRO A 580 53.17 -2.31 -1.93
CA PRO A 580 54.45 -2.15 -1.24
C PRO A 580 54.46 -0.89 -0.36
N LEU A 581 53.89 0.22 -0.87
CA LEU A 581 53.79 1.48 -0.15
C LEU A 581 52.87 1.33 1.07
N ALA A 582 51.70 0.74 0.90
CA ALA A 582 50.74 0.47 1.98
C ALA A 582 51.38 -0.38 3.10
N SER A 583 52.13 -1.41 2.74
CA SER A 583 52.84 -2.27 3.70
C SER A 583 53.91 -1.49 4.48
N ARG A 584 54.66 -0.57 3.84
CA ARG A 584 55.64 0.27 4.54
C ARG A 584 54.97 1.23 5.51
N ILE A 585 53.86 1.87 5.12
CA ILE A 585 53.09 2.79 5.96
C ILE A 585 52.54 2.06 7.18
N MET A 586 51.96 0.88 6.96
CA MET A 586 51.42 0.08 8.02
C MET A 586 52.49 -0.39 9.02
N ASN A 587 53.65 -0.86 8.52
CA ASN A 587 54.75 -1.24 9.37
C ASN A 587 55.29 -0.06 10.18
N LYS A 588 55.44 1.15 9.56
CA LYS A 588 55.84 2.37 10.27
C LYS A 588 54.87 2.75 11.37
N ALA A 589 53.55 2.66 11.11
CA ALA A 589 52.51 2.92 12.09
C ALA A 589 52.54 1.92 13.25
N VAL A 590 52.74 0.63 12.96
CA VAL A 590 52.86 -0.42 14.00
C VAL A 590 54.11 -0.21 14.84
N HIS A 591 55.27 0.08 14.21
CA HIS A 591 56.51 0.40 14.95
C HIS A 591 56.39 1.66 15.81
N SER A 592 55.73 2.72 15.33
CA SER A 592 55.47 3.92 16.11
C SER A 592 54.57 3.66 17.30
N ALA A 593 53.52 2.83 17.11
CA ALA A 593 52.60 2.46 18.17
C ALA A 593 53.27 1.55 19.25
N LEU A 594 54.20 0.72 18.84
CA LEU A 594 54.96 -0.17 19.76
C LEU A 594 56.09 0.60 20.49
N ASN A 595 56.80 1.51 19.84
CA ASN A 595 57.84 2.32 20.46
C ASN A 595 57.37 3.33 21.50
N ASN A 596 56.06 3.66 21.47
CA ASN A 596 55.44 4.57 22.45
C ASN A 596 54.80 3.81 23.63
N ARG A 597 55.00 2.49 23.79
CA ARG A 597 54.46 1.69 24.87
C ARG A 597 55.60 1.01 25.65
N ASP A 598 55.51 1.04 26.98
CA ASP A 598 56.39 0.28 27.83
C ASP A 598 56.21 -1.22 27.58
N ILE A 599 57.33 -1.97 27.52
CA ILE A 599 57.36 -3.44 27.25
C ILE A 599 56.48 -4.22 28.25
N ASP A 600 56.30 -3.68 29.46
CA ASP A 600 55.48 -4.30 30.52
C ASP A 600 53.96 -4.22 30.25
N ASP A 601 53.48 -3.24 29.50
CA ASP A 601 52.05 -3.12 29.14
C ASP A 601 51.62 -4.09 28.03
N VAL A 602 52.55 -4.46 27.14
CA VAL A 602 52.29 -5.41 26.04
C VAL A 602 52.28 -6.85 26.58
N SER A 603 53.10 -7.14 27.64
CA SER A 603 53.19 -8.47 28.23
C SER A 603 52.04 -8.79 29.19
N SER A 604 51.27 -7.79 29.66
CA SER A 604 50.16 -7.93 30.61
C SER A 604 48.78 -8.13 29.97
N GLY A 605 48.68 -8.17 28.66
CA GLY A 605 47.42 -8.44 27.95
C GLY A 605 46.30 -7.42 28.16
N LYS A 606 46.62 -6.21 28.62
CA LYS A 606 45.68 -5.09 28.71
C LYS A 606 45.64 -4.33 27.39
N ILE A 607 45.03 -4.95 26.37
CA ILE A 607 44.66 -4.30 25.11
C ILE A 607 43.16 -4.30 25.02
#